data_625a5cac9bd9a32a967f79c47e4edea6
#
_entry.id   625a5cac9bd9a32a967f79c47e4edea6
#
_cell.length_a   1.000
_cell.length_b   1.000
_cell.length_c   1.000
_cell.angle_alpha   90.00
_cell.angle_beta   90.00
_cell.angle_gamma   90.00
#
_symmetry.space_group_name_H-M   'P 1'
#
loop_
_entity.id
_entity.type
_entity.pdbx_description
1 polymer ?
#
loop_
_entity_poly.entity_id
_entity_poly.type
_entity_poly.pdbx_seq_one_letter_code
_entity_poly.pdbx_strand_id
1 'polypeptide(L)'
;MRRLSALVIALALLAVAAVPAEAATPHRIFTAKMGSGGINGTAKFTYNTDGSGRIDYALKGLRKGATYRVEIRRKTCANLGTLVTRLLPVTSSSTGKVTFGKGISGTNSSKIWTANWYNRLSIRIVSGTSIKCGTLNFTHVTRTVVPAYNIDLPTVRAPSGYPYCNVAMYLGTLNQPTEPGTTFIMAHARKGMFLPLLRQWQLNKGVNMIGKKVYVYTSNSKVHTYQIYAVKGVTSVQGAVTATAEQLWLQTSTGPHGTALKLVVKARRLSTASTTYAASHPKPHIVHCGF
;
A
#
# COMPACT_ATOMS: atom_id res chain seq x y z
N MET A 1 14.48 51.99 64.73
CA MET A 1 14.71 50.54 64.44
C MET A 1 13.83 50.12 63.25
N ARG A 2 14.36 50.11 62.08
CA ARG A 2 13.66 49.71 60.84
C ARG A 2 14.02 48.27 60.50
N ARG A 3 13.04 47.35 60.49
CA ARG A 3 13.23 45.93 60.05
C ARG A 3 13.07 45.88 58.57
N LEU A 4 14.11 45.55 57.85
CA LEU A 4 14.11 45.14 56.42
C LEU A 4 13.63 43.68 56.32
N SER A 5 12.45 43.48 55.71
CA SER A 5 12.01 42.13 55.32
C SER A 5 12.55 41.81 53.94
N ALA A 6 13.44 40.84 53.87
CA ALA A 6 13.93 40.31 52.58
C ALA A 6 12.90 39.36 51.98
N LEU A 7 12.36 39.73 50.82
CA LEU A 7 11.46 38.90 50.01
C LEU A 7 12.30 37.97 49.17
N VAL A 8 12.33 36.66 49.48
CA VAL A 8 12.98 35.64 48.68
C VAL A 8 11.98 35.18 47.61
N ILE A 9 12.19 35.60 46.37
CA ILE A 9 11.43 35.10 45.20
C ILE A 9 12.09 33.77 44.76
N ALA A 10 11.45 32.66 45.07
CA ALA A 10 11.82 31.33 44.56
C ALA A 10 11.35 31.21 43.11
N LEU A 11 12.27 31.27 42.16
CA LEU A 11 12.03 30.99 40.75
C LEU A 11 11.92 29.46 40.57
N ALA A 12 10.68 28.93 40.49
CA ALA A 12 10.45 27.55 40.13
C ALA A 12 10.70 27.39 38.61
N LEU A 13 11.84 26.84 38.22
CA LEU A 13 12.11 26.38 36.85
C LEU A 13 11.21 25.16 36.58
N LEU A 14 10.09 25.39 35.89
CA LEU A 14 9.32 24.29 35.26
C LEU A 14 10.19 23.68 34.15
N ALA A 15 10.87 22.58 34.46
CA ALA A 15 11.45 21.71 33.44
C ALA A 15 10.31 21.07 32.64
N VAL A 16 9.97 21.66 31.51
CA VAL A 16 9.10 21.01 30.51
C VAL A 16 9.88 19.79 30.00
N ALA A 17 9.57 18.62 30.55
CA ALA A 17 10.07 17.37 29.97
C ALA A 17 9.59 17.31 28.53
N ALA A 18 10.53 17.41 27.57
CA ALA A 18 10.24 17.20 26.17
C ALA A 18 9.72 15.75 26.01
N VAL A 19 8.43 15.59 25.78
CA VAL A 19 7.85 14.29 25.44
C VAL A 19 8.59 13.84 24.18
N PRO A 20 9.24 12.68 24.18
CA PRO A 20 9.92 12.19 22.98
C PRO A 20 8.87 12.07 21.87
N ALA A 21 9.14 12.73 20.74
CA ALA A 21 8.27 12.62 19.58
C ALA A 21 8.12 11.14 19.22
N GLU A 22 6.90 10.64 19.31
CA GLU A 22 6.60 9.24 18.97
C GLU A 22 7.07 8.98 17.54
N ALA A 23 7.90 7.95 17.35
CA ALA A 23 8.44 7.64 16.04
C ALA A 23 7.29 7.29 15.08
N ALA A 24 7.20 7.98 13.94
CA ALA A 24 6.14 7.78 12.97
C ALA A 24 6.05 6.31 12.53
N THR A 25 4.87 5.72 12.69
CA THR A 25 4.63 4.30 12.38
C THR A 25 4.63 4.08 10.86
N PRO A 26 5.40 3.11 10.34
CA PRO A 26 5.36 2.77 8.93
C PRO A 26 3.96 2.32 8.49
N HIS A 27 3.41 3.00 7.48
CA HIS A 27 2.16 2.59 6.83
C HIS A 27 2.45 1.56 5.74
N ARG A 28 3.39 1.86 4.84
CA ARG A 28 3.80 0.95 3.76
C ARG A 28 5.27 1.09 3.39
N ILE A 29 5.88 -0.05 3.10
CA ILE A 29 7.26 -0.14 2.65
C ILE A 29 7.29 -0.56 1.17
N PHE A 30 7.93 0.24 0.35
CA PHE A 30 8.22 -0.05 -1.05
C PHE A 30 9.70 -0.39 -1.18
N THR A 31 10.01 -1.50 -1.85
CA THR A 31 11.39 -1.93 -2.07
C THR A 31 11.68 -2.03 -3.56
N ALA A 32 12.77 -1.44 -3.99
CA ALA A 32 13.32 -1.58 -5.33
C ALA A 32 14.64 -2.33 -5.28
N LYS A 33 14.74 -3.43 -6.03
CA LYS A 33 16.03 -4.04 -6.33
C LYS A 33 16.69 -3.24 -7.44
N MET A 34 17.89 -2.74 -7.17
CA MET A 34 18.70 -1.98 -8.12
C MET A 34 19.75 -2.93 -8.67
N GLY A 35 19.57 -3.42 -9.91
CA GLY A 35 20.48 -4.40 -10.48
C GLY A 35 20.60 -4.23 -11.99
N SER A 36 21.66 -3.59 -12.46
CA SER A 36 22.12 -3.66 -13.85
C SER A 36 23.53 -3.08 -13.97
N GLY A 37 24.37 -3.67 -14.82
CA GLY A 37 25.69 -3.14 -15.15
C GLY A 37 26.62 -2.98 -13.92
N GLY A 38 26.74 -4.00 -13.08
CA GLY A 38 27.64 -4.02 -11.93
C GLY A 38 27.12 -3.36 -10.65
N ILE A 39 26.01 -2.62 -10.69
CA ILE A 39 25.38 -2.07 -9.49
C ILE A 39 24.40 -3.08 -8.92
N ASN A 40 24.54 -3.33 -7.61
CA ASN A 40 23.64 -4.20 -6.85
C ASN A 40 23.18 -3.52 -5.57
N GLY A 41 21.98 -3.87 -5.11
CA GLY A 41 21.47 -3.44 -3.81
C GLY A 41 20.00 -3.09 -3.84
N THR A 42 19.56 -2.36 -2.83
CA THR A 42 18.17 -2.00 -2.63
C THR A 42 18.01 -0.51 -2.35
N ALA A 43 16.91 0.03 -2.80
CA ALA A 43 16.35 1.28 -2.31
C ALA A 43 14.99 0.98 -1.67
N LYS A 44 14.75 1.47 -0.45
CA LYS A 44 13.53 1.24 0.32
C LYS A 44 12.88 2.58 0.64
N PHE A 45 11.68 2.80 0.15
CA PHE A 45 10.84 3.95 0.51
C PHE A 45 9.81 3.50 1.54
N THR A 46 9.80 4.13 2.69
CA THR A 46 8.79 3.96 3.73
C THR A 46 7.86 5.17 3.71
N TYR A 47 6.56 4.93 3.61
CA TYR A 47 5.50 5.92 3.83
C TYR A 47 4.91 5.68 5.21
N ASN A 48 4.80 6.73 6.02
CA ASN A 48 4.33 6.65 7.40
C ASN A 48 2.87 7.08 7.53
N THR A 49 2.23 6.71 8.62
CA THR A 49 0.81 7.03 8.92
C THR A 49 0.55 8.53 9.08
N ASP A 50 1.55 9.30 9.47
CA ASP A 50 1.51 10.77 9.59
C ASP A 50 1.74 11.51 8.27
N GLY A 51 1.89 10.78 7.15
CA GLY A 51 2.18 11.35 5.83
C GLY A 51 3.65 11.67 5.59
N SER A 52 4.53 11.51 6.58
CA SER A 52 5.97 11.62 6.37
C SER A 52 6.52 10.43 5.59
N GLY A 53 7.74 10.51 5.15
CA GLY A 53 8.40 9.41 4.46
C GLY A 53 9.88 9.32 4.75
N ARG A 54 10.45 8.16 4.46
CA ARG A 54 11.88 7.89 4.55
C ARG A 54 12.34 7.10 3.33
N ILE A 55 13.52 7.41 2.83
CA ILE A 55 14.19 6.61 1.81
C ILE A 55 15.51 6.08 2.38
N ASP A 56 15.74 4.78 2.25
CA ASP A 56 16.96 4.11 2.65
C ASP A 56 17.60 3.47 1.41
N TYR A 57 18.92 3.61 1.30
CA TYR A 57 19.72 3.02 0.24
C TYR A 57 20.75 2.05 0.82
N ALA A 58 20.90 0.90 0.19
CA ALA A 58 21.97 -0.06 0.42
C ALA A 58 22.49 -0.51 -0.95
N LEU A 59 23.39 0.29 -1.56
CA LEU A 59 23.87 0.12 -2.92
C LEU A 59 25.38 -0.07 -2.95
N LYS A 60 25.87 -0.85 -3.91
CA LYS A 60 27.30 -1.05 -4.19
C LYS A 60 27.55 -1.10 -5.71
N GLY A 61 28.82 -0.96 -6.11
CA GLY A 61 29.21 -0.95 -7.54
C GLY A 61 28.96 0.38 -8.22
N LEU A 62 28.77 1.47 -7.46
CA LEU A 62 28.65 2.82 -8.01
C LEU A 62 30.04 3.39 -8.35
N ARG A 63 30.11 4.39 -9.23
CA ARG A 63 31.35 5.12 -9.48
C ARG A 63 31.77 5.82 -8.18
N LYS A 64 33.04 5.60 -7.77
CA LYS A 64 33.61 6.12 -6.51
C LYS A 64 33.49 7.64 -6.44
N GLY A 65 33.02 8.17 -5.31
CA GLY A 65 32.87 9.60 -5.05
C GLY A 65 31.86 10.34 -5.93
N ALA A 66 31.09 9.63 -6.77
CA ALA A 66 30.16 10.27 -7.68
C ALA A 66 28.85 10.63 -7.00
N THR A 67 28.29 11.79 -7.35
CA THR A 67 26.95 12.21 -6.92
C THR A 67 25.91 11.83 -7.96
N TYR A 68 24.81 11.25 -7.46
CA TYR A 68 23.69 10.76 -8.26
C TYR A 68 22.44 11.55 -7.93
N ARG A 69 21.78 12.09 -8.95
CA ARG A 69 20.42 12.62 -8.85
C ARG A 69 19.43 11.46 -8.68
N VAL A 70 18.49 11.61 -7.77
CA VAL A 70 17.45 10.61 -7.49
C VAL A 70 16.11 11.08 -7.99
N GLU A 71 15.43 10.25 -8.79
CA GLU A 71 14.12 10.53 -9.38
C GLU A 71 13.13 9.40 -9.07
N ILE A 72 11.94 9.76 -8.64
CA ILE A 72 10.79 8.84 -8.62
C ILE A 72 9.96 9.10 -9.87
N ARG A 73 9.66 8.05 -10.62
CA ARG A 73 8.91 8.11 -11.88
C ARG A 73 7.72 7.16 -11.87
N ARG A 74 6.69 7.50 -12.65
CA ARG A 74 5.58 6.58 -12.94
C ARG A 74 6.06 5.42 -13.79
N LYS A 75 5.33 4.31 -13.75
CA LYS A 75 5.60 3.05 -14.46
C LYS A 75 6.89 2.35 -13.96
N THR A 76 7.22 1.25 -14.62
CA THR A 76 8.39 0.41 -14.30
C THR A 76 9.65 0.92 -14.98
N CYS A 77 10.79 0.36 -14.64
CA CYS A 77 12.06 0.67 -15.30
C CYS A 77 12.09 0.31 -16.79
N ALA A 78 11.36 -0.71 -17.20
CA ALA A 78 11.25 -1.11 -18.61
C ALA A 78 10.45 -0.09 -19.45
N ASN A 79 9.48 0.58 -18.82
CA ASN A 79 8.58 1.53 -19.48
C ASN A 79 8.47 2.80 -18.62
N LEU A 80 9.52 3.62 -18.60
CA LEU A 80 9.57 4.82 -17.78
C LEU A 80 8.49 5.82 -18.17
N GLY A 81 7.72 6.23 -17.18
CA GLY A 81 6.72 7.29 -17.31
C GLY A 81 7.25 8.67 -16.85
N THR A 82 6.31 9.59 -16.64
CA THR A 82 6.60 10.97 -16.20
C THR A 82 7.26 11.01 -14.82
N LEU A 83 8.03 12.06 -14.58
CA LEU A 83 8.61 12.36 -13.28
C LEU A 83 7.50 12.64 -12.26
N VAL A 84 7.59 12.00 -11.09
CA VAL A 84 6.73 12.27 -9.94
C VAL A 84 7.38 13.33 -9.05
N THR A 85 8.63 13.08 -8.64
CA THR A 85 9.41 14.00 -7.82
C THR A 85 10.91 13.67 -7.90
N ARG A 86 11.74 14.66 -7.53
CA ARG A 86 13.16 14.45 -7.26
C ARG A 86 13.39 14.39 -5.75
N LEU A 87 14.22 13.44 -5.34
CA LEU A 87 14.68 13.33 -3.97
C LEU A 87 16.08 13.96 -3.85
N LEU A 88 16.57 14.07 -2.62
CA LEU A 88 17.92 14.55 -2.39
C LEU A 88 18.93 13.65 -3.09
N PRO A 89 19.97 14.22 -3.69
CA PRO A 89 21.02 13.46 -4.33
C PRO A 89 21.76 12.58 -3.32
N VAL A 90 22.35 11.51 -3.81
CA VAL A 90 23.19 10.60 -3.02
C VAL A 90 24.60 10.59 -3.58
N THR A 91 25.60 10.68 -2.70
CA THR A 91 27.01 10.59 -3.09
C THR A 91 27.56 9.24 -2.63
N SER A 92 28.21 8.53 -3.54
CA SER A 92 28.86 7.25 -3.22
C SER A 92 30.18 7.50 -2.48
N SER A 93 30.55 6.54 -1.63
CA SER A 93 31.83 6.53 -0.93
C SER A 93 33.01 6.34 -1.90
N SER A 94 34.22 6.49 -1.38
CA SER A 94 35.46 6.14 -2.09
C SER A 94 35.56 4.67 -2.50
N THR A 95 34.69 3.80 -1.96
CA THR A 95 34.55 2.38 -2.35
C THR A 95 33.37 2.10 -3.28
N GLY A 96 32.66 3.14 -3.75
CA GLY A 96 31.49 2.99 -4.63
C GLY A 96 30.26 2.42 -3.94
N LYS A 97 30.10 2.67 -2.64
CA LYS A 97 28.94 2.23 -1.83
C LYS A 97 28.09 3.43 -1.40
N VAL A 98 26.81 3.21 -1.27
CA VAL A 98 25.86 4.10 -0.57
C VAL A 98 25.10 3.28 0.45
N THR A 99 25.29 3.61 1.73
CA THR A 99 24.46 3.10 2.83
C THR A 99 23.97 4.33 3.59
N PHE A 100 22.75 4.73 3.34
CA PHE A 100 22.26 6.02 3.76
C PHE A 100 20.75 6.03 3.84
N GLY A 101 20.19 6.64 4.87
CA GLY A 101 18.76 6.84 5.03
C GLY A 101 18.45 8.29 5.33
N LYS A 102 17.40 8.84 4.69
CA LYS A 102 16.97 10.22 4.88
C LYS A 102 15.45 10.36 4.89
N GLY A 103 14.95 11.25 5.75
CA GLY A 103 13.58 11.69 5.75
C GLY A 103 13.23 12.38 4.42
N ILE A 104 12.00 12.17 3.97
CA ILE A 104 11.41 12.82 2.79
C ILE A 104 10.34 13.77 3.31
N SER A 105 10.28 15.01 2.79
CA SER A 105 9.24 15.97 3.16
C SER A 105 7.84 15.39 2.92
N GLY A 106 6.86 15.74 3.75
CA GLY A 106 5.48 15.30 3.62
C GLY A 106 4.90 15.58 2.22
N THR A 107 5.25 16.72 1.60
CA THR A 107 4.84 17.03 0.22
C THR A 107 5.36 16.01 -0.80
N ASN A 108 6.64 15.64 -0.75
CA ASN A 108 7.20 14.66 -1.69
C ASN A 108 6.72 13.24 -1.38
N SER A 109 6.59 12.90 -0.11
CA SER A 109 6.03 11.63 0.35
C SER A 109 4.61 11.45 -0.17
N SER A 110 3.75 12.46 -0.02
CA SER A 110 2.37 12.46 -0.51
C SER A 110 2.28 12.37 -2.04
N LYS A 111 3.18 13.06 -2.77
CA LYS A 111 3.27 12.92 -4.25
C LYS A 111 3.56 11.47 -4.66
N ILE A 112 4.50 10.81 -3.99
CA ILE A 112 4.85 9.40 -4.25
C ILE A 112 3.66 8.50 -3.93
N TRP A 113 3.02 8.70 -2.77
CA TRP A 113 1.84 7.94 -2.35
C TRP A 113 0.70 8.05 -3.35
N THR A 114 0.30 9.27 -3.71
CA THR A 114 -0.78 9.54 -4.66
C THR A 114 -0.47 8.98 -6.05
N ALA A 115 0.78 9.13 -6.52
CA ALA A 115 1.17 8.58 -7.82
C ALA A 115 1.12 7.05 -7.87
N ASN A 116 1.26 6.38 -6.72
CA ASN A 116 1.15 4.93 -6.62
C ASN A 116 -0.29 4.41 -6.80
N TRP A 117 -1.32 5.25 -6.81
CA TRP A 117 -2.73 4.82 -6.84
C TRP A 117 -3.00 3.84 -7.99
N TYR A 118 -2.73 4.25 -9.22
CA TYR A 118 -2.97 3.43 -10.41
C TYR A 118 -1.67 3.02 -11.13
N ASN A 119 -0.51 3.47 -10.64
CA ASN A 119 0.75 3.26 -11.32
C ASN A 119 1.72 2.44 -10.46
N ARG A 120 2.48 1.57 -11.11
CA ARG A 120 3.76 1.17 -10.55
C ARG A 120 4.69 2.37 -10.58
N LEU A 121 5.61 2.42 -9.62
CA LEU A 121 6.63 3.46 -9.55
C LEU A 121 8.01 2.85 -9.73
N SER A 122 8.94 3.67 -10.20
CA SER A 122 10.36 3.32 -10.27
C SER A 122 11.21 4.40 -9.62
N ILE A 123 12.32 3.98 -9.04
CA ILE A 123 13.37 4.86 -8.56
C ILE A 123 14.55 4.82 -9.52
N ARG A 124 15.04 5.98 -9.95
CA ARG A 124 16.23 6.13 -10.78
C ARG A 124 17.29 6.89 -10.03
N ILE A 125 18.53 6.44 -10.18
CA ILE A 125 19.72 7.21 -9.81
C ILE A 125 20.51 7.50 -11.08
N VAL A 126 20.90 8.76 -11.27
CA VAL A 126 21.47 9.27 -12.53
C VAL A 126 22.71 10.08 -12.23
N SER A 127 23.83 9.76 -12.88
CA SER A 127 25.07 10.56 -12.88
C SER A 127 25.66 10.56 -14.29
N GLY A 128 25.65 11.72 -14.96
CA GLY A 128 25.97 11.82 -16.39
C GLY A 128 25.10 10.88 -17.22
N THR A 129 25.71 10.05 -18.05
CA THR A 129 25.05 9.01 -18.87
C THR A 129 24.72 7.75 -18.08
N SER A 130 25.24 7.58 -16.87
CA SER A 130 24.99 6.41 -16.02
C SER A 130 23.60 6.52 -15.39
N ILE A 131 22.70 5.61 -15.78
CA ILE A 131 21.34 5.52 -15.26
C ILE A 131 21.15 4.15 -14.66
N LYS A 132 20.70 4.12 -13.41
CA LYS A 132 20.30 2.89 -12.73
C LYS A 132 18.88 3.02 -12.24
N CYS A 133 18.13 1.94 -12.35
CA CYS A 133 16.69 1.94 -12.09
C CYS A 133 16.28 0.69 -11.32
N GLY A 134 15.33 0.84 -10.40
CA GLY A 134 14.64 -0.24 -9.72
C GLY A 134 13.15 0.04 -9.66
N THR A 135 12.31 -0.96 -9.95
CA THR A 135 10.86 -0.84 -9.77
C THR A 135 10.52 -0.95 -8.29
N LEU A 136 9.79 0.02 -7.76
CA LEU A 136 9.29 0.04 -6.39
C LEU A 136 8.12 -0.93 -6.27
N ASN A 137 8.30 -1.99 -5.50
CA ASN A 137 7.30 -3.00 -5.22
C ASN A 137 6.96 -3.00 -3.73
N PHE A 138 5.72 -3.36 -3.40
CA PHE A 138 5.27 -3.59 -2.02
C PHE A 138 4.47 -4.89 -1.96
N THR A 139 4.32 -5.44 -0.76
CA THR A 139 3.45 -6.60 -0.54
C THR A 139 2.01 -6.22 -0.86
N HIS A 140 1.37 -6.96 -1.75
CA HIS A 140 0.00 -6.68 -2.21
C HIS A 140 -0.78 -7.96 -2.42
N VAL A 141 -2.11 -7.82 -2.44
CA VAL A 141 -3.03 -8.94 -2.72
C VAL A 141 -2.83 -9.46 -4.13
N THR A 142 -2.79 -10.78 -4.27
CA THR A 142 -2.59 -11.48 -5.55
C THR A 142 -3.71 -12.48 -5.88
N ARG A 143 -4.48 -12.94 -4.86
CA ARG A 143 -5.62 -13.86 -5.03
C ARG A 143 -6.62 -13.67 -3.91
N THR A 144 -7.90 -13.77 -4.23
CA THR A 144 -9.02 -13.69 -3.29
C THR A 144 -9.91 -14.91 -3.44
N VAL A 145 -10.15 -15.64 -2.35
CA VAL A 145 -10.94 -16.88 -2.34
C VAL A 145 -12.02 -16.79 -1.27
N VAL A 146 -13.27 -17.10 -1.65
CA VAL A 146 -14.41 -17.26 -0.73
C VAL A 146 -15.02 -18.63 -0.98
N PRO A 147 -14.56 -19.70 -0.30
CA PRO A 147 -14.91 -21.08 -0.63
C PRO A 147 -16.41 -21.36 -0.53
N ALA A 148 -17.07 -20.76 0.47
CA ALA A 148 -18.51 -20.93 0.66
C ALA A 148 -19.36 -20.49 -0.54
N TYR A 149 -18.79 -19.74 -1.47
CA TYR A 149 -19.47 -19.18 -2.64
C TYR A 149 -18.77 -19.51 -3.96
N ASN A 150 -17.83 -20.46 -3.96
CA ASN A 150 -17.04 -20.86 -5.13
C ASN A 150 -16.37 -19.66 -5.83
N ILE A 151 -15.91 -18.68 -5.04
CA ILE A 151 -15.15 -17.54 -5.54
C ILE A 151 -13.67 -17.87 -5.38
N ASP A 152 -12.94 -17.83 -6.49
CA ASP A 152 -11.48 -17.97 -6.55
C ASP A 152 -10.96 -17.12 -7.70
N LEU A 153 -10.39 -15.95 -7.38
CA LEU A 153 -10.03 -14.94 -8.35
C LEU A 153 -8.58 -14.50 -8.19
N PRO A 154 -7.78 -14.50 -9.27
CA PRO A 154 -6.59 -13.67 -9.31
C PRO A 154 -6.97 -12.24 -8.95
N THR A 155 -6.14 -11.58 -8.14
CA THR A 155 -6.38 -10.19 -7.72
C THR A 155 -5.25 -9.31 -8.23
N VAL A 156 -5.61 -8.30 -9.00
CA VAL A 156 -4.67 -7.36 -9.62
C VAL A 156 -4.92 -5.94 -9.14
N ARG A 157 -3.99 -5.03 -9.43
CA ARG A 157 -4.21 -3.62 -9.17
C ARG A 157 -5.33 -3.08 -10.06
N ALA A 158 -6.24 -2.28 -9.49
CA ALA A 158 -7.28 -1.61 -10.25
C ALA A 158 -6.68 -0.66 -11.31
N PRO A 159 -7.25 -0.61 -12.53
CA PRO A 159 -6.88 0.38 -13.54
C PRO A 159 -7.42 1.77 -13.15
N SER A 160 -6.95 2.81 -13.86
CA SER A 160 -7.51 4.17 -13.73
C SER A 160 -8.86 4.34 -14.42
N GLY A 161 -9.24 3.40 -15.28
CA GLY A 161 -10.50 3.38 -16.02
C GLY A 161 -11.49 2.34 -15.51
N TYR A 162 -12.27 1.80 -16.44
CA TYR A 162 -13.29 0.80 -16.12
C TYR A 162 -12.67 -0.48 -15.54
N PRO A 163 -13.27 -1.10 -14.51
CA PRO A 163 -12.76 -2.32 -13.88
C PRO A 163 -12.65 -3.50 -14.85
N TYR A 164 -11.65 -4.36 -14.62
CA TYR A 164 -11.42 -5.58 -15.42
C TYR A 164 -12.43 -6.69 -15.12
N CYS A 165 -12.64 -7.57 -16.12
CA CYS A 165 -13.33 -8.85 -15.94
C CYS A 165 -12.34 -9.99 -15.62
N ASN A 166 -12.88 -11.11 -15.11
CA ASN A 166 -12.19 -12.36 -14.77
C ASN A 166 -11.14 -12.24 -13.64
N VAL A 167 -11.06 -11.09 -12.98
CA VAL A 167 -10.17 -10.84 -11.85
C VAL A 167 -10.87 -10.02 -10.78
N ALA A 168 -10.42 -10.14 -9.55
CA ALA A 168 -10.66 -9.13 -8.53
C ALA A 168 -9.60 -8.04 -8.60
N MET A 169 -9.87 -6.87 -8.03
CA MET A 169 -8.97 -5.73 -8.09
C MET A 169 -8.83 -5.07 -6.73
N TYR A 170 -7.58 -4.71 -6.36
CA TYR A 170 -7.32 -3.90 -5.16
C TYR A 170 -6.98 -2.46 -5.52
N LEU A 171 -7.28 -1.52 -4.62
CA LEU A 171 -6.86 -0.13 -4.75
C LEU A 171 -5.47 0.06 -4.14
N GLY A 172 -4.54 0.57 -4.93
CA GLY A 172 -3.13 0.66 -4.55
C GLY A 172 -2.84 1.65 -3.41
N THR A 173 -3.73 2.58 -3.13
CA THR A 173 -3.62 3.56 -2.03
C THR A 173 -4.34 3.13 -0.76
N LEU A 174 -5.24 2.16 -0.84
CA LEU A 174 -5.79 1.56 0.37
C LEU A 174 -4.87 0.45 0.87
N ASN A 175 -5.05 0.08 2.12
CA ASN A 175 -4.13 -0.78 2.86
C ASN A 175 -4.11 -2.19 2.30
N GLN A 176 -3.03 -2.90 2.60
CA GLN A 176 -2.88 -4.31 2.28
C GLN A 176 -3.02 -5.15 3.57
N PRO A 177 -3.23 -6.46 3.46
CA PRO A 177 -3.24 -7.32 4.65
C PRO A 177 -2.04 -7.06 5.55
N THR A 178 -2.28 -6.97 6.86
CA THR A 178 -1.33 -6.61 7.93
C THR A 178 -0.99 -5.11 8.07
N GLU A 179 -1.49 -4.27 7.19
CA GLU A 179 -1.41 -2.82 7.37
C GLU A 179 -2.64 -2.30 8.14
N PRO A 180 -2.53 -1.25 8.97
CA PRO A 180 -3.67 -0.64 9.64
C PRO A 180 -4.62 0.01 8.64
N GLY A 181 -5.94 -0.21 8.77
CA GLY A 181 -6.98 0.30 7.87
C GLY A 181 -7.57 -0.76 6.95
N THR A 182 -8.16 -0.35 5.83
CA THR A 182 -8.93 -1.27 4.97
C THR A 182 -8.13 -1.81 3.80
N THR A 183 -8.03 -3.13 3.71
CA THR A 183 -7.75 -3.83 2.44
C THR A 183 -9.04 -3.84 1.62
N PHE A 184 -9.05 -3.14 0.50
CA PHE A 184 -10.24 -2.99 -0.34
C PHE A 184 -10.09 -3.76 -1.64
N ILE A 185 -10.99 -4.74 -1.84
CA ILE A 185 -10.98 -5.59 -3.02
C ILE A 185 -12.36 -5.48 -3.69
N MET A 186 -12.37 -5.20 -4.97
CA MET A 186 -13.58 -5.10 -5.77
C MET A 186 -13.58 -6.05 -6.96
N ALA A 187 -14.77 -6.49 -7.36
CA ALA A 187 -14.98 -7.25 -8.59
C ALA A 187 -16.41 -7.03 -9.09
N HIS A 188 -16.65 -7.28 -10.39
CA HIS A 188 -17.99 -7.20 -10.96
C HIS A 188 -18.94 -8.25 -10.37
N ALA A 189 -20.23 -7.91 -10.30
CA ALA A 189 -21.31 -8.84 -9.99
C ALA A 189 -21.64 -9.70 -11.22
N ARG A 190 -20.67 -10.46 -11.73
CA ARG A 190 -20.77 -11.35 -12.90
C ARG A 190 -20.49 -12.80 -12.52
N LYS A 191 -20.98 -13.76 -13.35
CA LYS A 191 -20.66 -15.19 -13.22
C LYS A 191 -19.14 -15.38 -13.19
N GLY A 192 -18.64 -16.22 -12.30
CA GLY A 192 -17.21 -16.43 -12.08
C GLY A 192 -16.51 -15.33 -11.30
N MET A 193 -17.22 -14.28 -10.88
CA MET A 193 -16.69 -13.16 -10.08
C MET A 193 -17.49 -13.01 -8.77
N PHE A 194 -17.91 -11.78 -8.38
CA PHE A 194 -18.62 -11.54 -7.11
C PHE A 194 -20.14 -11.65 -7.22
N LEU A 195 -20.71 -12.16 -8.32
CA LEU A 195 -22.15 -12.43 -8.44
C LEU A 195 -22.72 -13.28 -7.29
N PRO A 196 -22.01 -14.31 -6.78
CA PRO A 196 -22.54 -15.08 -5.64
C PRO A 196 -22.77 -14.22 -4.38
N LEU A 197 -21.93 -13.21 -4.11
CA LEU A 197 -22.14 -12.29 -2.99
C LEU A 197 -23.40 -11.44 -3.20
N LEU A 198 -23.61 -10.93 -4.41
CA LEU A 198 -24.85 -10.20 -4.74
C LEU A 198 -26.09 -11.06 -4.54
N ARG A 199 -26.07 -12.32 -5.01
CA ARG A 199 -27.21 -13.25 -4.82
C ARG A 199 -27.53 -13.48 -3.35
N GLN A 200 -26.53 -13.66 -2.49
CA GLN A 200 -26.75 -13.78 -1.04
C GLN A 200 -27.33 -12.48 -0.45
N TRP A 201 -26.89 -11.32 -0.92
CA TRP A 201 -27.48 -10.05 -0.51
C TRP A 201 -28.95 -9.91 -0.94
N GLN A 202 -29.29 -10.30 -2.16
CA GLN A 202 -30.66 -10.27 -2.67
C GLN A 202 -31.57 -11.23 -1.92
N LEU A 203 -31.08 -12.43 -1.57
CA LEU A 203 -31.87 -13.48 -0.90
C LEU A 203 -32.24 -13.09 0.53
N ASN A 204 -31.29 -12.65 1.35
CA ASN A 204 -31.49 -12.40 2.78
C ASN A 204 -30.64 -11.27 3.36
N LYS A 205 -30.32 -10.25 2.57
CA LYS A 205 -29.44 -9.16 2.95
C LYS A 205 -28.05 -9.60 3.43
N GLY A 206 -27.63 -10.81 3.00
CA GLY A 206 -26.30 -11.32 3.28
C GLY A 206 -26.12 -11.96 4.66
N VAL A 207 -27.18 -12.21 5.42
CA VAL A 207 -27.10 -12.83 6.75
C VAL A 207 -26.32 -14.15 6.69
N ASN A 208 -26.54 -14.97 5.68
CA ASN A 208 -25.84 -16.25 5.49
C ASN A 208 -24.33 -16.11 5.18
N MET A 209 -23.84 -14.90 4.90
CA MET A 209 -22.44 -14.63 4.70
C MET A 209 -21.67 -14.45 6.02
N ILE A 210 -22.37 -14.06 7.09
CA ILE A 210 -21.74 -13.85 8.40
C ILE A 210 -21.08 -15.13 8.89
N GLY A 211 -19.87 -15.02 9.42
CA GLY A 211 -19.06 -16.15 9.89
C GLY A 211 -18.30 -16.90 8.79
N LYS A 212 -18.62 -16.73 7.51
CA LYS A 212 -17.88 -17.37 6.41
C LYS A 212 -16.47 -16.83 6.29
N LYS A 213 -15.55 -17.69 5.82
CA LYS A 213 -14.13 -17.33 5.65
C LYS A 213 -13.86 -16.75 4.27
N VAL A 214 -12.92 -15.81 4.26
CA VAL A 214 -12.28 -15.26 3.05
C VAL A 214 -10.78 -15.49 3.20
N TYR A 215 -10.14 -16.01 2.15
CA TYR A 215 -8.69 -16.16 2.08
C TYR A 215 -8.13 -15.14 1.10
N VAL A 216 -7.20 -14.34 1.57
CA VAL A 216 -6.51 -13.33 0.78
C VAL A 216 -5.04 -13.67 0.72
N TYR A 217 -4.54 -13.93 -0.47
CA TYR A 217 -3.13 -14.27 -0.71
C TYR A 217 -2.36 -13.02 -1.10
N THR A 218 -1.08 -12.97 -0.75
CA THR A 218 -0.22 -11.82 -1.01
C THR A 218 1.06 -12.21 -1.72
N SER A 219 1.68 -11.23 -2.38
CA SER A 219 2.86 -11.38 -3.25
C SER A 219 4.13 -11.86 -2.52
N ASN A 220 4.12 -11.93 -1.21
CA ASN A 220 5.19 -12.50 -0.37
C ASN A 220 4.88 -13.94 0.09
N SER A 221 4.02 -14.66 -0.64
CA SER A 221 3.62 -16.06 -0.36
C SER A 221 3.05 -16.25 1.04
N LYS A 222 2.14 -15.37 1.43
CA LYS A 222 1.31 -15.51 2.64
C LYS A 222 -0.15 -15.65 2.25
N VAL A 223 -0.91 -16.35 3.10
CA VAL A 223 -2.38 -16.39 3.08
C VAL A 223 -2.90 -15.82 4.39
N HIS A 224 -3.81 -14.87 4.27
CA HIS A 224 -4.50 -14.20 5.38
C HIS A 224 -5.94 -14.70 5.42
N THR A 225 -6.33 -15.29 6.54
CA THR A 225 -7.70 -15.76 6.77
C THR A 225 -8.49 -14.66 7.43
N TYR A 226 -9.61 -14.27 6.81
CA TYR A 226 -10.57 -13.31 7.34
C TYR A 226 -11.90 -14.01 7.61
N GLN A 227 -12.70 -13.47 8.54
CA GLN A 227 -14.07 -13.88 8.82
C GLN A 227 -15.03 -12.72 8.57
N ILE A 228 -16.05 -12.97 7.78
CA ILE A 228 -17.10 -11.98 7.49
C ILE A 228 -17.87 -11.69 8.78
N TYR A 229 -18.01 -10.40 9.12
CA TYR A 229 -18.76 -9.94 10.29
C TYR A 229 -19.87 -8.96 9.97
N ALA A 230 -19.89 -8.37 8.77
CA ALA A 230 -20.96 -7.47 8.35
C ALA A 230 -21.13 -7.46 6.83
N VAL A 231 -22.37 -7.28 6.40
CA VAL A 231 -22.76 -7.12 4.98
C VAL A 231 -23.68 -5.92 4.91
N LYS A 232 -23.39 -4.98 4.01
CA LYS A 232 -24.13 -3.72 3.91
C LYS A 232 -24.26 -3.24 2.46
N GLY A 233 -25.43 -2.70 2.11
CA GLY A 233 -25.57 -1.82 0.98
C GLY A 233 -25.14 -0.40 1.40
N VAL A 234 -24.25 0.26 0.62
CA VAL A 234 -23.76 1.59 0.90
C VAL A 234 -23.76 2.47 -0.34
N THR A 235 -24.03 3.75 -0.17
CA THR A 235 -23.95 4.75 -1.24
C THR A 235 -22.52 5.33 -1.38
N SER A 236 -21.70 5.20 -0.33
CA SER A 236 -20.31 5.66 -0.32
C SER A 236 -19.40 4.63 0.32
N VAL A 237 -18.20 4.48 -0.23
CA VAL A 237 -17.12 3.66 0.33
C VAL A 237 -16.11 4.48 1.17
N GLN A 238 -16.45 5.75 1.50
CA GLN A 238 -15.56 6.62 2.27
C GLN A 238 -15.10 5.99 3.59
N GLY A 239 -15.96 5.19 4.25
CA GLY A 239 -15.58 4.45 5.46
C GLY A 239 -14.41 3.46 5.27
N ALA A 240 -14.10 3.05 4.03
CA ALA A 240 -12.90 2.27 3.76
C ALA A 240 -11.63 3.14 3.82
N VAL A 241 -11.73 4.41 3.42
CA VAL A 241 -10.61 5.37 3.43
C VAL A 241 -10.26 5.81 4.84
N THR A 242 -11.28 6.03 5.68
CA THR A 242 -11.13 6.57 7.05
C THR A 242 -10.90 5.52 8.12
N ALA A 243 -10.96 4.23 7.77
CA ALA A 243 -10.75 3.16 8.75
C ALA A 243 -9.29 3.13 9.25
N THR A 244 -9.11 3.02 10.56
CA THR A 244 -7.80 2.93 11.23
C THR A 244 -7.46 1.51 11.66
N ALA A 245 -8.47 0.68 11.99
CA ALA A 245 -8.25 -0.73 12.32
C ALA A 245 -8.18 -1.59 11.06
N GLU A 246 -7.31 -2.63 11.09
CA GLU A 246 -7.19 -3.57 9.99
C GLU A 246 -8.51 -4.30 9.72
N GLN A 247 -8.99 -4.21 8.49
CA GLN A 247 -10.17 -4.91 8.01
C GLN A 247 -10.10 -5.18 6.51
N LEU A 248 -10.89 -6.13 6.04
CA LEU A 248 -11.09 -6.43 4.63
C LEU A 248 -12.48 -5.98 4.20
N TRP A 249 -12.57 -5.30 3.05
CA TRP A 249 -13.83 -5.03 2.36
C TRP A 249 -13.81 -5.68 0.98
N LEU A 250 -14.81 -6.55 0.72
CA LEU A 250 -15.13 -7.01 -0.62
C LEU A 250 -16.28 -6.19 -1.16
N GLN A 251 -16.11 -5.55 -2.31
CA GLN A 251 -17.13 -4.67 -2.91
C GLN A 251 -17.58 -5.17 -4.28
N THR A 252 -18.89 -5.11 -4.52
CA THR A 252 -19.47 -5.30 -5.85
C THR A 252 -20.69 -4.39 -6.06
N SER A 253 -21.24 -4.37 -7.26
CA SER A 253 -22.49 -3.63 -7.57
C SER A 253 -23.70 -4.36 -7.01
N THR A 254 -24.77 -3.61 -6.68
CA THR A 254 -26.08 -4.18 -6.27
C THR A 254 -27.08 -4.32 -7.41
N GLY A 255 -26.77 -3.78 -8.58
CA GLY A 255 -27.62 -3.79 -9.77
C GLY A 255 -26.84 -3.41 -11.03
N PRO A 256 -27.55 -3.08 -12.12
CA PRO A 256 -26.99 -2.69 -13.40
C PRO A 256 -26.01 -1.50 -13.30
N HIS A 257 -25.33 -1.21 -14.41
CA HIS A 257 -24.43 -0.08 -14.54
C HIS A 257 -25.11 1.24 -14.07
N GLY A 258 -24.39 2.05 -13.31
CA GLY A 258 -24.93 3.32 -12.77
C GLY A 258 -25.69 3.19 -11.45
N THR A 259 -25.95 1.99 -10.91
CA THR A 259 -26.60 1.81 -9.62
C THR A 259 -25.76 2.46 -8.51
N ALA A 260 -26.36 3.43 -7.80
CA ALA A 260 -25.67 4.18 -6.75
C ALA A 260 -25.27 3.29 -5.55
N LEU A 261 -26.12 2.32 -5.20
CA LEU A 261 -25.86 1.42 -4.08
C LEU A 261 -24.77 0.41 -4.42
N LYS A 262 -23.82 0.23 -3.53
CA LYS A 262 -22.75 -0.79 -3.61
C LYS A 262 -22.93 -1.80 -2.49
N LEU A 263 -22.75 -3.08 -2.80
CA LEU A 263 -22.66 -4.13 -1.79
C LEU A 263 -21.24 -4.15 -1.22
N VAL A 264 -21.12 -4.10 0.10
CA VAL A 264 -19.87 -4.23 0.84
C VAL A 264 -19.99 -5.37 1.83
N VAL A 265 -19.05 -6.32 1.74
CA VAL A 265 -18.85 -7.42 2.69
C VAL A 265 -17.61 -7.11 3.50
N LYS A 266 -17.77 -6.92 4.82
CA LYS A 266 -16.69 -6.59 5.75
C LYS A 266 -16.22 -7.83 6.50
N ALA A 267 -14.90 -8.00 6.59
CA ALA A 267 -14.31 -9.13 7.30
C ALA A 267 -13.13 -8.68 8.17
N ARG A 268 -12.93 -9.36 9.30
CA ARG A 268 -11.82 -9.17 10.24
C ARG A 268 -10.79 -10.28 10.06
N ARG A 269 -9.52 -9.96 10.20
CA ARG A 269 -8.45 -10.95 10.11
C ARG A 269 -8.46 -11.89 11.32
N LEU A 270 -8.31 -13.19 11.06
CA LEU A 270 -8.16 -14.24 12.08
C LEU A 270 -6.70 -14.70 12.20
N SER A 271 -6.04 -14.95 11.05
CA SER A 271 -4.70 -15.51 11.03
C SER A 271 -3.94 -15.19 9.76
N THR A 272 -2.64 -15.45 9.79
CA THR A 272 -1.74 -15.40 8.64
C THR A 272 -0.86 -16.65 8.66
N ALA A 273 -0.70 -17.29 7.50
CA ALA A 273 0.16 -18.46 7.33
C ALA A 273 1.01 -18.33 6.06
N SER A 274 2.09 -19.10 6.00
CA SER A 274 2.87 -19.26 4.75
C SER A 274 2.11 -20.16 3.78
N THR A 275 2.32 -19.91 2.49
CA THR A 275 1.75 -20.71 1.39
C THR A 275 2.79 -20.88 0.29
N THR A 276 2.51 -21.71 -0.70
CA THR A 276 3.40 -21.87 -1.86
C THR A 276 3.33 -20.65 -2.77
N TYR A 277 4.40 -20.42 -3.54
CA TYR A 277 4.42 -19.39 -4.56
C TYR A 277 3.28 -19.60 -5.59
N ALA A 278 3.11 -20.84 -6.08
CA ALA A 278 2.06 -21.16 -7.03
C ALA A 278 0.66 -20.86 -6.51
N ALA A 279 0.35 -21.18 -5.26
CA ALA A 279 -0.96 -20.88 -4.66
C ALA A 279 -1.22 -19.37 -4.53
N SER A 280 -0.17 -18.58 -4.26
CA SER A 280 -0.28 -17.13 -4.06
C SER A 280 -0.13 -16.32 -5.35
N HIS A 281 0.33 -16.90 -6.46
CA HIS A 281 0.57 -16.20 -7.72
C HIS A 281 -0.18 -16.86 -8.89
N PRO A 282 -1.53 -16.90 -8.85
CA PRO A 282 -2.30 -17.38 -9.98
C PRO A 282 -2.05 -16.50 -11.20
N LYS A 283 -2.01 -17.10 -12.38
CA LYS A 283 -1.88 -16.35 -13.63
C LYS A 283 -3.20 -15.62 -13.92
N PRO A 284 -3.25 -14.28 -13.93
CA PRO A 284 -4.49 -13.58 -14.22
C PRO A 284 -4.83 -13.63 -15.70
N HIS A 285 -6.09 -13.90 -16.01
CA HIS A 285 -6.64 -13.77 -17.37
C HIS A 285 -7.50 -12.48 -17.41
N ILE A 286 -6.82 -11.35 -17.61
CA ILE A 286 -7.47 -10.04 -17.61
C ILE A 286 -8.22 -9.82 -18.92
N VAL A 287 -9.50 -9.48 -18.81
CA VAL A 287 -10.34 -9.07 -19.94
C VAL A 287 -10.89 -7.68 -19.66
N HIS A 288 -10.84 -6.79 -20.66
CA HIS A 288 -11.55 -5.52 -20.61
C HIS A 288 -13.03 -5.79 -20.78
N CYS A 289 -13.83 -5.49 -19.76
CA CYS A 289 -15.28 -5.65 -19.86
C CYS A 289 -15.85 -4.63 -20.84
N GLY A 290 -16.62 -5.09 -21.83
CA GLY A 290 -17.59 -4.23 -22.53
C GLY A 290 -18.77 -3.89 -21.60
N PHE A 291 -19.42 -2.77 -21.88
CA PHE A 291 -20.68 -2.38 -21.25
C PHE A 291 -21.81 -3.33 -21.70
#